data_90393615f1470c631b841c4cedc6e474
#
_entry.id   90393615f1470c631b841c4cedc6e474
#
_cell.length_a   1.000
_cell.length_b   1.000
_cell.length_c   1.000
_cell.angle_alpha   90.00
_cell.angle_beta   90.00
_cell.angle_gamma   90.00
#
_symmetry.space_group_name_H-M   'P 1'
#
loop_
_entity.id
_entity.type
_entity.pdbx_description
1 polymer ?
#
loop_
_entity_poly.entity_id
_entity_poly.type
_entity_poly.pdbx_seq_one_letter_code
_entity_poly.pdbx_strand_id
1 'polypeptide(L)'
;MSVWAYVFITSRYPKRLLPCVRSISGVVHADALFGSPDIVAIVAGDDIKLMDQVIDQIAALEDVEATDTKVARWLDGVGPPSPHEPAA
;
A
#
# COMPACT_ATOMS: atom_id res chain seq x y z
N MET A 1 -16.19 -6.42 -4.62
CA MET A 1 -15.97 -5.71 -3.34
C MET A 1 -14.48 -5.45 -3.19
N SER A 2 -14.10 -4.21 -2.94
CA SER A 2 -12.69 -3.85 -2.80
C SER A 2 -12.13 -4.26 -1.45
N VAL A 3 -10.90 -4.78 -1.47
CA VAL A 3 -10.12 -5.05 -0.27
C VAL A 3 -8.98 -4.03 -0.23
N TRP A 4 -8.76 -3.41 0.92
CA TRP A 4 -7.72 -2.40 1.12
C TRP A 4 -6.72 -2.84 2.17
N ALA A 5 -5.47 -2.49 1.94
CA ALA A 5 -4.40 -2.76 2.89
C ALA A 5 -3.48 -1.56 3.03
N TYR A 6 -2.92 -1.42 4.21
CA TYR A 6 -1.88 -0.44 4.51
C TYR A 6 -0.58 -1.22 4.62
N VAL A 7 0.38 -0.90 3.76
CA VAL A 7 1.68 -1.57 3.72
C VAL A 7 2.73 -0.61 4.25
N PHE A 8 3.29 -0.91 5.40
CA PHE A 8 4.36 -0.11 6.02
C PHE A 8 5.69 -0.69 5.59
N ILE A 9 6.52 0.14 4.99
CA ILE A 9 7.74 -0.29 4.31
C ILE A 9 8.96 0.32 5.00
N THR A 10 9.93 -0.52 5.32
CA THR A 10 11.24 -0.10 5.81
C THR A 10 12.24 -0.15 4.66
N SER A 11 12.98 0.94 4.49
CA SER A 11 13.98 1.06 3.42
C SER A 11 15.12 1.97 3.86
N ARG A 12 16.34 1.68 3.41
CA ARG A 12 17.48 2.60 3.55
C ARG A 12 17.42 3.76 2.57
N TYR A 13 16.67 3.59 1.49
CA TYR A 13 16.62 4.57 0.41
C TYR A 13 15.18 4.93 0.07
N PRO A 14 14.41 5.48 1.05
CA PRO A 14 12.99 5.73 0.84
C PRO A 14 12.72 6.73 -0.28
N LYS A 15 13.60 7.71 -0.46
CA LYS A 15 13.45 8.72 -1.50
C LYS A 15 13.56 8.11 -2.90
N ARG A 16 14.45 7.13 -3.07
CA ARG A 16 14.62 6.40 -4.32
C ARG A 16 13.50 5.39 -4.52
N LEU A 17 13.05 4.75 -3.45
CA LEU A 17 12.05 3.70 -3.49
C LEU A 17 10.64 4.23 -3.77
N LEU A 18 10.27 5.39 -3.22
CA LEU A 18 8.90 5.90 -3.27
C LEU A 18 8.32 5.96 -4.69
N PRO A 19 9.03 6.50 -5.71
CA PRO A 19 8.50 6.49 -7.08
C PRO A 19 8.25 5.07 -7.61
N CYS A 20 9.08 4.11 -7.24
CA CYS A 20 8.93 2.73 -7.66
C CYS A 20 7.66 2.11 -7.06
N VAL A 21 7.40 2.37 -5.79
CA VAL A 21 6.17 1.91 -5.12
C VAL A 21 4.94 2.53 -5.80
N ARG A 22 4.98 3.83 -6.06
CA ARG A 22 3.87 4.55 -6.70
C ARG A 22 3.58 4.05 -8.12
N SER A 23 4.55 3.48 -8.80
CA SER A 23 4.38 2.98 -10.18
C SER A 23 3.67 1.63 -10.26
N ILE A 24 3.54 0.92 -9.15
CA ILE A 24 2.91 -0.40 -9.14
C ILE A 24 1.40 -0.26 -9.28
N SER A 25 0.82 -0.96 -10.27
CA SER A 25 -0.64 -1.01 -10.42
C SER A 25 -1.28 -1.65 -9.19
N GLY A 26 -2.30 -1.02 -8.63
CA GLY A 26 -2.92 -1.46 -7.38
C GLY A 26 -2.46 -0.68 -6.16
N VAL A 27 -1.37 0.08 -6.26
CA VAL A 27 -1.00 1.07 -5.26
C VAL A 27 -1.81 2.33 -5.52
N VAL A 28 -2.74 2.61 -4.62
CA VAL A 28 -3.64 3.77 -4.74
C VAL A 28 -2.95 5.04 -4.31
N HIS A 29 -2.11 4.95 -3.27
CA HIS A 29 -1.41 6.08 -2.71
C HIS A 29 -0.18 5.58 -1.95
N ALA A 30 0.87 6.37 -1.93
CA ALA A 30 2.05 6.09 -1.13
C ALA A 30 2.73 7.38 -0.71
N ASP A 31 3.15 7.43 0.54
CA ASP A 31 3.83 8.58 1.14
C ASP A 31 5.07 8.15 1.90
N ALA A 32 6.09 9.00 1.86
CA ALA A 32 7.20 8.89 2.79
C ALA A 32 6.78 9.43 4.17
N LEU A 33 7.32 8.83 5.21
CA LEU A 33 6.98 9.17 6.59
C LEU A 33 8.20 9.75 7.30
N PHE A 34 7.94 10.58 8.31
CA PHE A 34 8.95 10.92 9.30
C PHE A 34 8.96 9.82 10.37
N GLY A 35 10.11 9.22 10.58
CA GLY A 35 10.26 8.16 11.57
C GLY A 35 10.25 6.77 10.96
N SER A 36 9.87 5.78 11.73
CA SER A 36 9.85 4.38 11.33
C SER A 36 8.41 3.85 11.38
N PRO A 37 7.96 3.15 10.37
CA PRO A 37 8.63 2.83 9.11
C PRO A 37 8.82 4.05 8.18
N ASP A 38 9.46 3.84 7.03
CA ASP A 38 9.87 4.93 6.14
C ASP A 38 8.79 5.34 5.14
N ILE A 39 7.97 4.40 4.71
CA ILE A 39 6.93 4.61 3.69
C ILE A 39 5.66 3.89 4.11
N VAL A 40 4.51 4.50 3.82
CA VAL A 40 3.22 3.81 3.85
C VAL A 40 2.64 3.78 2.45
N ALA A 41 2.18 2.61 2.01
CA ALA A 41 1.45 2.45 0.76
C ALA A 41 0.03 1.97 1.05
N ILE A 42 -0.93 2.53 0.34
CA ILE A 42 -2.31 2.06 0.36
C ILE A 42 -2.53 1.22 -0.89
N VAL A 43 -2.89 -0.03 -0.70
CA VAL A 43 -3.07 -1.00 -1.76
C VAL A 43 -4.54 -1.43 -1.80
N ALA A 44 -5.10 -1.51 -2.99
CA ALA A 44 -6.46 -1.98 -3.18
C ALA A 44 -6.49 -3.09 -4.24
N GLY A 45 -7.43 -3.99 -4.09
CA GLY A 45 -7.71 -5.03 -5.06
C GLY A 45 -9.17 -5.43 -5.00
N ASP A 46 -9.66 -6.06 -6.07
CA ASP A 46 -11.06 -6.52 -6.11
C ASP A 46 -11.29 -7.68 -5.15
N ASP A 47 -10.25 -8.44 -4.86
CA ASP A 47 -10.27 -9.52 -3.88
C ASP A 47 -8.89 -9.64 -3.21
N ILE A 48 -8.81 -10.51 -2.22
CA ILE A 48 -7.59 -10.71 -1.42
C ILE A 48 -6.43 -11.20 -2.30
N LYS A 49 -6.71 -12.04 -3.29
CA LYS A 49 -5.67 -12.57 -4.17
C LYS A 49 -5.01 -11.47 -4.99
N LEU A 50 -5.80 -10.56 -5.56
CA LEU A 50 -5.27 -9.43 -6.33
C LEU A 50 -4.49 -8.46 -5.45
N MET A 51 -5.02 -8.18 -4.26
CA MET A 51 -4.32 -7.35 -3.28
C MET A 51 -2.97 -7.97 -2.90
N ASP A 52 -2.95 -9.27 -2.63
CA ASP A 52 -1.73 -9.98 -2.25
C ASP A 52 -0.67 -9.95 -3.35
N GLN A 53 -1.08 -10.05 -4.62
CA GLN A 53 -0.17 -9.91 -5.76
C GLN A 53 0.52 -8.55 -5.79
N VAL A 54 -0.21 -7.49 -5.46
CA VAL A 54 0.37 -6.14 -5.39
C VAL A 54 1.38 -6.04 -4.25
N ILE A 55 1.04 -6.61 -3.10
CA ILE A 55 1.94 -6.62 -1.93
C ILE A 55 3.23 -7.39 -2.26
N ASP A 56 3.12 -8.52 -2.97
CA ASP A 56 4.31 -9.28 -3.39
C ASP A 56 5.19 -8.47 -4.34
N GLN A 57 4.61 -7.68 -5.24
CA GLN A 57 5.38 -6.80 -6.11
C GLN A 57 6.14 -5.74 -5.32
N ILE A 58 5.52 -5.18 -4.29
CA ILE A 58 6.19 -4.21 -3.40
C ILE A 58 7.35 -4.91 -2.69
N ALA A 59 7.12 -6.07 -2.09
CA ALA A 59 8.12 -6.79 -1.34
C ALA A 59 9.32 -7.23 -2.20
N ALA A 60 9.11 -7.39 -3.51
CA ALA A 60 10.16 -7.79 -4.45
C ALA A 60 11.04 -6.62 -4.90
N LEU A 61 10.70 -5.38 -4.60
CA LEU A 61 11.52 -4.23 -4.97
C LEU A 61 12.86 -4.27 -4.22
N GLU A 62 13.94 -3.93 -4.92
CA GLU A 62 15.31 -4.07 -4.40
C GLU A 62 15.54 -3.31 -3.10
N ASP A 63 14.99 -2.12 -2.97
CA ASP A 63 15.25 -1.25 -1.83
C ASP A 63 14.32 -1.52 -0.63
N VAL A 64 13.44 -2.50 -0.73
CA VAL A 64 12.55 -2.88 0.38
C VAL A 64 13.29 -3.84 1.31
N GLU A 65 13.49 -3.43 2.56
CA GLU A 65 14.11 -4.27 3.59
C GLU A 65 13.07 -5.12 4.32
N ALA A 66 11.92 -4.52 4.62
CA ALA A 66 10.86 -5.20 5.35
C ALA A 66 9.52 -4.54 5.04
N THR A 67 8.46 -5.32 5.12
CA THR A 67 7.09 -4.85 5.01
C THR A 67 6.27 -5.35 6.18
N ASP A 68 5.32 -4.52 6.62
CA ASP A 68 4.29 -4.88 7.58
C ASP A 68 2.95 -4.48 6.98
N THR A 69 2.12 -5.46 6.68
CA THR A 69 0.85 -5.26 6.00
C THR A 69 -0.31 -5.40 6.97
N LYS A 70 -1.20 -4.42 6.95
CA LYS A 70 -2.41 -4.43 7.75
C LYS A 70 -3.61 -4.29 6.81
N VAL A 71 -4.45 -5.32 6.78
CA VAL A 71 -5.66 -5.32 5.96
C VAL A 71 -6.72 -4.48 6.66
N ALA A 72 -7.35 -3.57 5.92
CA ALA A 72 -8.39 -2.71 6.46
C ALA A 72 -9.61 -3.54 6.86
N ARG A 73 -10.24 -3.12 7.94
CA ARG A 73 -11.37 -3.79 8.53
C ARG A 73 -12.52 -2.80 8.75
N TRP A 74 -13.68 -3.14 8.21
CA TRP A 74 -14.86 -2.26 8.21
C TRP A 74 -15.78 -2.65 9.38
N LEU A 75 -15.48 -2.13 10.57
CA LEU A 75 -16.25 -2.48 11.78
C LEU A 75 -17.65 -1.92 11.78
N ASP A 76 -17.86 -0.82 11.07
CA ASP A 76 -19.16 -0.16 10.96
C ASP A 76 -19.88 -0.49 9.64
N GLY A 77 -19.33 -1.39 8.85
CA GLY A 77 -19.88 -1.75 7.55
C GLY A 77 -19.61 -0.73 6.46
N VAL A 78 -18.88 0.35 6.77
CA VAL A 78 -18.54 1.39 5.79
C VAL A 78 -17.06 1.26 5.45
N GLY A 79 -16.76 0.93 4.21
CA GLY A 79 -15.39 0.88 3.71
C GLY A 79 -14.90 2.24 3.23
N PRO A 80 -13.63 2.33 2.84
CA PRO A 80 -13.11 3.55 2.22
C PRO A 80 -13.78 3.80 0.87
N PRO A 81 -13.74 5.05 0.37
CA PRO A 81 -14.24 5.32 -0.97
C PRO A 81 -13.49 4.51 -2.02
N SER A 82 -14.16 4.28 -3.17
CA SER A 82 -13.53 3.64 -4.31
C SER A 82 -12.27 4.40 -4.72
N PRO A 83 -11.20 3.70 -5.18
CA PRO A 83 -10.01 4.39 -5.70
C PRO A 83 -10.28 5.37 -6.82
N HIS A 84 -11.42 5.23 -7.50
CA HIS A 84 -11.82 6.07 -8.63
C HIS A 84 -12.75 7.20 -8.25
N GLU A 85 -13.15 7.31 -6.99
CA GLU A 85 -14.01 8.35 -6.50
C GLU A 85 -13.19 9.46 -5.84
N PRO A 86 -13.53 10.74 -6.07
CA PRO A 86 -12.88 11.82 -5.35
C PRO A 86 -13.18 11.72 -3.86
N ALA A 87 -12.21 12.09 -3.02
CA ALA A 87 -12.42 12.18 -1.59
C ALA A 87 -13.46 13.25 -1.29
N ALA A 88 -14.41 12.93 -0.46
CA ALA A 88 -15.45 13.86 -0.05
C ALA A 88 -14.88 14.97 0.85
#